data_4cec6d6e8e46929bc3d135769ee85330
#
_entry.id   4cec6d6e8e46929bc3d135769ee85330
#
_cell.length_a   1.000
_cell.length_b   1.000
_cell.length_c   1.000
_cell.angle_alpha   90.00
_cell.angle_beta   90.00
_cell.angle_gamma   90.00
#
_symmetry.space_group_name_H-M   'P 1'
#
loop_
_entity.id
_entity.type
_entity.pdbx_description
1 polymer ?
#
loop_
_entity_poly.entity_id
_entity_poly.type
_entity_poly.pdbx_seq_one_letter_code
_entity_poly.pdbx_strand_id
1 'polypeptide(L)'
;MSGAFTKSMARNIFYGGTVFFFLLFLALSFDTHSQLPKRDMRHNITPQVAEGKKLWEVNNCIGCHTLLGEGAYFAPELGNVVVRYGDEGVKAFIKSRPKDGIPGRR
;
A
#
# COMPACT_ATOMS: atom_id res chain seq x y z
N MET A 1 39.24 -5.80 -29.14
CA MET A 1 38.70 -4.48 -28.85
C MET A 1 39.31 -3.97 -27.59
N SER A 2 40.32 -3.17 -27.76
CA SER A 2 41.00 -2.54 -26.63
C SER A 2 40.28 -1.26 -26.16
N GLY A 3 39.05 -1.02 -26.59
CA GLY A 3 38.18 -0.02 -26.00
C GLY A 3 37.78 -0.45 -24.61
N ALA A 4 38.78 -0.84 -23.84
CA ALA A 4 38.59 -1.45 -22.56
C ALA A 4 37.79 -0.54 -21.65
N PHE A 5 36.74 -1.09 -21.11
CA PHE A 5 35.99 -0.52 -20.03
C PHE A 5 36.94 -0.27 -18.84
N THR A 6 37.30 0.96 -18.63
CA THR A 6 38.27 1.32 -17.60
C THR A 6 37.62 1.52 -16.25
N LYS A 7 38.41 1.45 -15.18
CA LYS A 7 37.92 1.74 -13.82
C LYS A 7 37.34 3.15 -13.70
N SER A 8 37.93 4.13 -14.40
CA SER A 8 37.42 5.49 -14.38
C SER A 8 36.08 5.62 -15.09
N MET A 9 35.89 4.91 -16.20
CA MET A 9 34.59 4.86 -16.88
C MET A 9 33.52 4.21 -15.98
N ALA A 10 33.84 3.08 -15.39
CA ALA A 10 32.96 2.40 -14.47
C ALA A 10 32.55 3.32 -13.30
N ARG A 11 33.50 3.99 -12.69
CA ARG A 11 33.28 4.96 -11.62
C ARG A 11 32.38 6.11 -12.07
N ASN A 12 32.64 6.68 -13.22
CA ASN A 12 31.89 7.82 -13.75
C ASN A 12 30.45 7.44 -14.09
N ILE A 13 30.26 6.26 -14.68
CA ILE A 13 28.91 5.73 -14.96
C ILE A 13 28.16 5.49 -13.65
N PHE A 14 28.82 4.89 -12.67
CA PHE A 14 28.22 4.62 -11.37
C PHE A 14 27.80 5.92 -10.66
N TYR A 15 28.70 6.87 -10.54
CA TYR A 15 28.39 8.15 -9.90
C TYR A 15 27.37 8.96 -10.69
N GLY A 16 27.51 9.04 -11.99
CA GLY A 16 26.56 9.74 -12.86
C GLY A 16 25.17 9.14 -12.80
N GLY A 17 25.06 7.82 -12.89
CA GLY A 17 23.80 7.12 -12.76
C GLY A 17 23.17 7.29 -11.38
N THR A 18 23.98 7.19 -10.34
CA THR A 18 23.50 7.37 -8.97
C THR A 18 22.97 8.78 -8.73
N VAL A 19 23.71 9.79 -9.14
CA VAL A 19 23.27 11.19 -8.98
C VAL A 19 22.02 11.46 -9.81
N PHE A 20 21.99 11.00 -11.06
CA PHE A 20 20.83 11.18 -11.95
C PHE A 20 19.56 10.57 -11.36
N PHE A 21 19.61 9.31 -10.96
CA PHE A 21 18.44 8.63 -10.42
C PHE A 21 18.05 9.12 -9.02
N PHE A 22 19.03 9.55 -8.23
CA PHE A 22 18.74 10.19 -6.95
C PHE A 22 18.00 11.53 -7.12
N LEU A 23 18.42 12.35 -8.05
CA LEU A 23 17.75 13.61 -8.37
C LEU A 23 16.35 13.37 -8.96
N LEU A 24 16.22 12.36 -9.83
CA LEU A 24 14.92 11.95 -10.35
C LEU A 24 13.99 11.49 -9.23
N PHE A 25 14.49 10.68 -8.30
CA PHE A 25 13.75 10.25 -7.13
C PHE A 25 13.25 11.43 -6.28
N LEU A 26 14.14 12.39 -6.01
CA LEU A 26 13.75 13.58 -5.25
C LEU A 26 12.69 14.40 -6.00
N ALA A 27 12.85 14.62 -7.29
CA ALA A 27 11.91 15.39 -8.11
C ALA A 27 10.51 14.72 -8.10
N LEU A 28 10.45 13.42 -8.33
CA LEU A 28 9.19 12.67 -8.30
C LEU A 28 8.57 12.63 -6.90
N SER A 29 9.39 12.54 -5.87
CA SER A 29 8.93 12.54 -4.47
C SER A 29 8.32 13.89 -4.10
N PHE A 30 8.95 15.00 -4.47
CA PHE A 30 8.39 16.33 -4.25
C PHE A 30 7.12 16.57 -5.05
N ASP A 31 7.07 16.13 -6.31
CA ASP A 31 5.85 16.21 -7.11
C ASP A 31 4.71 15.42 -6.46
N THR A 32 4.97 14.19 -6.07
CA THR A 32 3.99 13.35 -5.36
C THR A 32 3.49 14.03 -4.08
N HIS A 33 4.41 14.54 -3.27
CA HIS A 33 4.06 15.22 -2.02
C HIS A 33 3.18 16.45 -2.26
N SER A 34 3.44 17.20 -3.33
CA SER A 34 2.63 18.36 -3.69
C SER A 34 1.25 18.01 -4.26
N GLN A 35 1.14 16.85 -4.92
CA GLN A 35 -0.11 16.39 -5.54
C GLN A 35 -1.03 15.63 -4.58
N LEU A 36 -0.47 14.95 -3.58
CA LEU A 36 -1.24 14.14 -2.62
C LEU A 36 -2.40 14.92 -1.97
N PRO A 37 -2.21 16.13 -1.42
CA PRO A 37 -3.30 16.87 -0.80
C PRO A 37 -4.45 17.21 -1.73
N LYS A 38 -4.19 17.25 -3.04
CA LYS A 38 -5.20 17.54 -4.07
C LYS A 38 -5.99 16.32 -4.51
N ARG A 39 -5.40 15.13 -4.34
CA ARG A 39 -5.94 13.87 -4.82
C ARG A 39 -6.51 12.98 -3.72
N ASP A 40 -5.98 13.09 -2.51
CA ASP A 40 -6.50 12.33 -1.40
C ASP A 40 -7.81 12.95 -0.88
N MET A 41 -8.64 12.11 -0.32
CA MET A 41 -9.91 12.53 0.25
C MET A 41 -9.82 12.60 1.78
N ARG A 42 -8.78 13.25 2.30
CA ARG A 42 -8.52 13.37 3.74
C ARG A 42 -9.71 13.91 4.52
N HIS A 43 -10.48 14.79 3.89
CA HIS A 43 -11.68 15.35 4.49
C HIS A 43 -12.77 14.31 4.77
N ASN A 44 -12.67 13.14 4.11
CA ASN A 44 -13.60 12.03 4.35
C ASN A 44 -13.14 11.09 5.48
N ILE A 45 -11.94 11.31 6.03
CA ILE A 45 -11.43 10.52 7.16
C ILE A 45 -12.02 11.07 8.45
N THR A 46 -13.13 10.49 8.85
CA THR A 46 -13.76 10.78 10.13
C THR A 46 -13.10 9.98 11.27
N PRO A 47 -13.30 10.36 12.54
CA PRO A 47 -12.84 9.54 13.66
C PRO A 47 -13.34 8.10 13.60
N GLN A 48 -14.54 7.88 13.08
CA GLN A 48 -15.12 6.55 12.90
C GLN A 48 -14.36 5.73 11.85
N VAL A 49 -13.94 6.36 10.74
CA VAL A 49 -13.10 5.70 9.72
C VAL A 49 -11.73 5.34 10.29
N ALA A 50 -11.13 6.22 11.07
CA ALA A 50 -9.85 5.96 11.73
C ALA A 50 -9.95 4.80 12.74
N GLU A 51 -11.02 4.72 13.51
CA GLU A 51 -11.28 3.60 14.42
C GLU A 51 -11.50 2.30 13.65
N GLY A 52 -12.23 2.35 12.53
CA GLY A 52 -12.39 1.19 11.65
C GLY A 52 -11.05 0.65 11.12
N LYS A 53 -10.12 1.52 10.73
CA LYS A 53 -8.77 1.12 10.30
C LYS A 53 -8.02 0.45 11.45
N LYS A 54 -8.11 0.97 12.66
CA LYS A 54 -7.50 0.39 13.85
C LYS A 54 -8.06 -1.00 14.16
N LEU A 55 -9.37 -1.17 14.08
CA LEU A 55 -10.01 -2.48 14.26
C LEU A 55 -9.57 -3.48 13.18
N TRP A 56 -9.38 -3.03 11.96
CA TRP A 56 -8.83 -3.81 10.86
C TRP A 56 -7.44 -4.37 11.19
N GLU A 57 -6.58 -3.54 11.75
CA GLU A 57 -5.21 -3.93 12.12
C GLU A 57 -5.19 -4.86 13.34
N VAL A 58 -5.92 -4.50 14.39
CA VAL A 58 -5.97 -5.27 15.65
C VAL A 58 -6.54 -6.67 15.43
N ASN A 59 -7.53 -6.81 14.56
CA ASN A 59 -8.12 -8.12 14.23
C ASN A 59 -7.36 -8.88 13.15
N ASN A 60 -6.20 -8.38 12.72
CA ASN A 60 -5.33 -8.99 11.71
C ASN A 60 -6.04 -9.29 10.37
N CYS A 61 -6.99 -8.47 9.98
CA CYS A 61 -7.62 -8.60 8.67
C CYS A 61 -6.59 -8.38 7.54
N ILE A 62 -5.62 -7.52 7.79
CA ILE A 62 -4.49 -7.23 6.90
C ILE A 62 -3.60 -8.46 6.65
N GLY A 63 -3.62 -9.46 7.54
CA GLY A 63 -2.86 -10.69 7.38
C GLY A 63 -3.36 -11.60 6.27
N CYS A 64 -4.58 -11.41 5.80
CA CYS A 64 -5.17 -12.18 4.70
C CYS A 64 -5.68 -11.30 3.56
N HIS A 65 -6.18 -10.11 3.86
CA HIS A 65 -6.79 -9.21 2.90
C HIS A 65 -5.90 -8.03 2.54
N THR A 66 -6.13 -7.51 1.35
CA THR A 66 -5.52 -6.28 0.84
C THR A 66 -6.56 -5.18 0.78
N LEU A 67 -6.14 -3.97 1.15
CA LEU A 67 -6.91 -2.76 0.97
C LEU A 67 -6.05 -1.72 0.25
N LEU A 68 -6.40 -1.38 -0.98
CA LEU A 68 -5.69 -0.43 -1.83
C LEU A 68 -4.18 -0.74 -1.97
N GLY A 69 -3.84 -2.02 -2.06
CA GLY A 69 -2.45 -2.49 -2.21
C GLY A 69 -1.71 -2.72 -0.91
N GLU A 70 -2.27 -2.35 0.23
CA GLU A 70 -1.68 -2.62 1.54
C GLU A 70 -2.28 -3.90 2.14
N GLY A 71 -1.42 -4.84 2.49
CA GLY A 71 -1.82 -6.09 3.12
C GLY A 71 -1.43 -7.34 2.33
N ALA A 72 -2.01 -8.47 2.71
CA ALA A 72 -1.73 -9.77 2.11
C ALA A 72 -2.70 -10.08 0.96
N TYR A 73 -2.24 -10.89 0.02
CA TYR A 73 -3.02 -11.32 -1.15
C TYR A 73 -3.60 -12.72 -1.01
N PHE A 74 -3.69 -13.23 0.20
CA PHE A 74 -4.26 -14.56 0.46
C PHE A 74 -5.78 -14.61 0.27
N ALA A 75 -6.46 -13.53 0.60
CA ALA A 75 -7.90 -13.36 0.45
C ALA A 75 -8.21 -12.19 -0.49
N PRO A 76 -9.46 -12.00 -0.94
CA PRO A 76 -9.81 -10.95 -1.88
C PRO A 76 -9.51 -9.54 -1.40
N GLU A 77 -9.17 -8.68 -2.35
CA GLU A 77 -9.02 -7.24 -2.14
C GLU A 77 -10.36 -6.61 -1.76
N LEU A 78 -10.36 -5.71 -0.78
CA LEU A 78 -11.58 -5.17 -0.18
C LEU A 78 -11.86 -3.69 -0.49
N GLY A 79 -11.11 -3.06 -1.38
CA GLY A 79 -11.25 -1.63 -1.69
C GLY A 79 -12.63 -1.19 -2.13
N ASN A 80 -13.38 -2.07 -2.80
CA ASN A 80 -14.74 -1.77 -3.26
C ASN A 80 -15.78 -2.79 -2.76
N VAL A 81 -15.49 -3.43 -1.64
CA VAL A 81 -16.36 -4.48 -1.09
C VAL A 81 -17.77 -3.99 -0.78
N VAL A 82 -17.91 -2.76 -0.33
CA VAL A 82 -19.22 -2.15 -0.04
C VAL A 82 -20.04 -1.98 -1.33
N VAL A 83 -19.40 -1.64 -2.44
CA VAL A 83 -20.07 -1.53 -3.73
C VAL A 83 -20.59 -2.90 -4.21
N ARG A 84 -19.85 -3.97 -3.92
CA ARG A 84 -20.21 -5.32 -4.35
C ARG A 84 -21.29 -5.98 -3.49
N TYR A 85 -21.23 -5.80 -2.19
CA TYR A 85 -22.10 -6.53 -1.25
C TYR A 85 -23.03 -5.64 -0.44
N GLY A 86 -22.90 -4.33 -0.55
CA GLY A 86 -23.63 -3.39 0.28
C GLY A 86 -23.13 -3.35 1.72
N ASP A 87 -23.54 -2.32 2.43
CA ASP A 87 -23.12 -2.07 3.82
C ASP A 87 -23.57 -3.20 4.75
N GLU A 88 -24.83 -3.59 4.63
CA GLU A 88 -25.41 -4.66 5.45
C GLU A 88 -24.81 -6.03 5.15
N GLY A 89 -24.47 -6.30 3.88
CA GLY A 89 -23.80 -7.55 3.50
C GLY A 89 -22.42 -7.67 4.12
N VAL A 90 -21.65 -6.59 4.11
CA VAL A 90 -20.31 -6.55 4.73
C VAL A 90 -20.41 -6.74 6.24
N LYS A 91 -21.34 -6.06 6.91
CA LYS A 91 -21.58 -6.19 8.36
C LYS A 91 -22.00 -7.62 8.74
N ALA A 92 -22.91 -8.20 7.97
CA ALA A 92 -23.38 -9.57 8.21
C ALA A 92 -22.24 -10.58 8.08
N PHE A 93 -21.40 -10.41 7.04
CA PHE A 93 -20.24 -11.28 6.84
C PHE A 93 -19.24 -11.19 8.00
N ILE A 94 -18.91 -9.99 8.45
CA ILE A 94 -17.99 -9.79 9.58
C ILE A 94 -18.56 -10.44 10.85
N LYS A 95 -19.85 -10.23 11.14
CA LYS A 95 -20.52 -10.80 12.31
C LYS A 95 -20.61 -12.33 12.27
N SER A 96 -20.65 -12.93 11.08
CA SER A 96 -20.70 -14.38 10.92
C SER A 96 -19.38 -15.08 11.22
N ARG A 97 -18.29 -14.36 11.38
CA ARG A 97 -16.97 -14.95 11.63
C ARG A 97 -16.83 -15.39 13.09
N PRO A 98 -16.25 -16.57 13.33
CA PRO A 98 -15.97 -17.03 14.69
C PRO A 98 -15.02 -16.06 15.40
N LYS A 99 -15.25 -15.79 16.66
CA LYS A 99 -14.37 -14.92 17.48
C LYS A 99 -12.97 -15.49 17.62
N ASP A 100 -12.84 -16.81 17.60
CA ASP A 100 -11.58 -17.52 17.77
C ASP A 100 -10.86 -17.82 16.45
N GLY A 101 -11.35 -17.20 15.37
CA GLY A 101 -10.81 -17.42 14.03
C GLY A 101 -11.29 -18.72 13.39
N ILE A 102 -10.81 -18.99 12.17
CA ILE A 102 -11.14 -20.22 11.45
C ILE A 102 -10.14 -21.31 11.89
N PRO A 103 -10.61 -22.47 12.39
CA PRO A 103 -9.72 -23.56 12.79
C PRO A 103 -8.73 -23.91 11.65
N GLY A 104 -7.45 -24.03 11.99
CA GLY A 104 -6.39 -24.34 11.03
C GLY A 104 -5.80 -23.15 10.26
N ARG A 105 -6.30 -21.95 10.47
CA ARG A 105 -5.77 -20.71 9.87
C ARG A 105 -5.33 -19.75 10.97
N ARG A 106 -4.06 -19.85 11.34
CA ARG A 106 -3.38 -18.90 12.22
C ARG A 106 -2.39 -18.07 11.44
#